data_66f5ceb6d0256dd212eada9063fff355
#
_entry.id   66f5ceb6d0256dd212eada9063fff355
#
_cell.length_a   1.000
_cell.length_b   1.000
_cell.length_c   1.000
_cell.angle_alpha   90.00
_cell.angle_beta   90.00
_cell.angle_gamma   90.00
#
_symmetry.space_group_name_H-M   'P 1'
#
loop_
_entity.id
_entity.type
_entity.pdbx_description
1 polymer ?
#
loop_
_entity_poly.entity_id
_entity_poly.type
_entity_poly.pdbx_seq_one_letter_code
_entity_poly.pdbx_strand_id
1 'polypeptide(L)'
;MKTKLVKNLREAIELSGLKSGMTVSFHHHLRNGDYVLNMVMEQIAALGIRDLTVNASALFDTHAPLMEHAKNHVVRKLLTNYMSAGVGRQVSAGILEEPVEFRTHGGRPRDIALGITPVDVAFVAAPCADPMGNCTGKRGKSACGSLGYAFPDAMYAK
;
A
#
# COMPACT_ATOMS: atom_id res chain seq x y z
N MET A 1 -23.40 -3.93 17.02
CA MET A 1 -22.41 -3.18 16.17
C MET A 1 -22.51 -3.66 14.74
N LYS A 2 -22.41 -2.75 13.76
CA LYS A 2 -22.45 -3.11 12.35
C LYS A 2 -21.10 -3.71 11.94
N THR A 3 -21.09 -4.87 11.26
CA THR A 3 -19.86 -5.46 10.73
C THR A 3 -19.20 -4.52 9.72
N LYS A 4 -17.87 -4.52 9.67
CA LYS A 4 -17.04 -3.83 8.67
C LYS A 4 -16.60 -4.76 7.53
N LEU A 5 -17.05 -6.01 7.53
CA LEU A 5 -16.74 -6.95 6.46
C LEU A 5 -17.40 -6.49 5.16
N VAL A 6 -16.65 -6.56 4.09
CA VAL A 6 -17.07 -6.30 2.72
C VAL A 6 -16.92 -7.56 1.86
N LYS A 7 -17.60 -7.60 0.72
CA LYS A 7 -17.65 -8.81 -0.11
C LYS A 7 -16.34 -9.08 -0.86
N ASN A 8 -15.65 -8.02 -1.28
CA ASN A 8 -14.45 -8.11 -2.10
C ASN A 8 -13.64 -6.79 -2.05
N LEU A 9 -12.47 -6.79 -2.66
CA LEU A 9 -11.58 -5.63 -2.71
C LEU A 9 -12.19 -4.45 -3.46
N ARG A 10 -12.94 -4.69 -4.52
CA ARG A 10 -13.59 -3.62 -5.28
C ARG A 10 -14.53 -2.80 -4.39
N GLU A 11 -15.41 -3.48 -3.66
CA GLU A 11 -16.31 -2.83 -2.70
C GLU A 11 -15.54 -2.07 -1.62
N ALA A 12 -14.43 -2.64 -1.12
CA ALA A 12 -13.58 -1.96 -0.15
C ALA A 12 -13.00 -0.65 -0.70
N ILE A 13 -12.52 -0.66 -1.94
CA ILE A 13 -11.96 0.52 -2.61
C ILE A 13 -13.05 1.58 -2.84
N GLU A 14 -14.22 1.17 -3.35
CA GLU A 14 -15.35 2.09 -3.57
C GLU A 14 -15.81 2.75 -2.26
N LEU A 15 -15.95 1.97 -1.18
CA LEU A 15 -16.34 2.46 0.14
C LEU A 15 -15.27 3.32 0.81
N SER A 16 -13.99 3.13 0.49
CA SER A 16 -12.91 3.97 1.03
C SER A 16 -12.93 5.40 0.49
N GLY A 17 -13.66 5.64 -0.61
CA GLY A 17 -13.68 6.94 -1.26
C GLY A 17 -12.40 7.29 -2.02
N LEU A 18 -11.54 6.32 -2.32
CA LEU A 18 -10.31 6.53 -3.09
C LEU A 18 -10.62 7.12 -4.47
N LYS A 19 -9.88 8.17 -4.85
CA LYS A 19 -10.03 8.89 -6.13
C LYS A 19 -8.66 9.10 -6.78
N SER A 20 -8.66 9.41 -8.07
CA SER A 20 -7.47 9.82 -8.78
C SER A 20 -6.77 11.00 -8.10
N GLY A 21 -5.44 10.99 -8.12
CA GLY A 21 -4.59 12.00 -7.48
C GLY A 21 -4.33 11.79 -5.98
N MET A 22 -5.03 10.86 -5.33
CA MET A 22 -4.87 10.59 -3.90
C MET A 22 -3.62 9.77 -3.59
N THR A 23 -3.25 9.74 -2.30
CA THR A 23 -2.18 8.89 -1.78
C THR A 23 -2.76 7.62 -1.18
N VAL A 24 -2.33 6.49 -1.72
CA VAL A 24 -2.64 5.16 -1.19
C VAL A 24 -1.41 4.57 -0.50
N SER A 25 -1.61 4.00 0.67
CA SER A 25 -0.54 3.40 1.46
C SER A 25 -0.69 1.89 1.55
N PHE A 26 0.46 1.21 1.48
CA PHE A 26 0.55 -0.23 1.65
C PHE A 26 1.59 -0.56 2.72
N HIS A 27 1.17 -1.34 3.69
CA HIS A 27 2.09 -1.97 4.62
C HIS A 27 1.84 -3.46 4.69
N HIS A 28 2.91 -4.22 4.59
CA HIS A 28 2.87 -5.67 4.51
C HIS A 28 4.02 -6.29 5.31
N HIS A 29 3.80 -7.48 5.83
CA HIS A 29 4.75 -8.20 6.69
C HIS A 29 5.32 -9.44 6.03
N LEU A 30 4.68 -9.92 4.97
CA LEU A 30 4.96 -11.22 4.36
C LEU A 30 6.03 -11.13 3.25
N ARG A 31 6.64 -9.96 3.05
CA ARG A 31 7.71 -9.71 2.07
C ARG A 31 7.32 -10.21 0.66
N ASN A 32 8.10 -11.09 0.05
CA ASN A 32 7.78 -11.67 -1.26
C ASN A 32 6.53 -12.56 -1.29
N GLY A 33 5.96 -12.90 -0.16
CA GLY A 33 4.68 -13.63 -0.05
C GLY A 33 3.45 -12.75 0.05
N ASP A 34 3.62 -11.43 0.02
CA ASP A 34 2.51 -10.47 0.13
C ASP A 34 2.05 -9.98 -1.24
N TYR A 35 0.84 -10.35 -1.62
CA TYR A 35 0.20 -9.96 -2.88
C TYR A 35 -0.91 -8.92 -2.70
N VAL A 36 -1.13 -8.40 -1.50
CA VAL A 36 -2.23 -7.44 -1.24
C VAL A 36 -2.06 -6.20 -2.09
N LEU A 37 -0.85 -5.63 -2.18
CA LEU A 37 -0.56 -4.50 -3.06
C LEU A 37 -0.98 -4.79 -4.51
N ASN A 38 -0.57 -5.92 -5.06
CA ASN A 38 -0.86 -6.29 -6.45
C ASN A 38 -2.37 -6.41 -6.68
N MET A 39 -3.07 -7.15 -5.81
CA MET A 39 -4.52 -7.36 -5.92
C MET A 39 -5.30 -6.04 -5.82
N VAL A 40 -4.90 -5.16 -4.91
CA VAL A 40 -5.55 -3.86 -4.75
C VAL A 40 -5.29 -2.96 -5.95
N MET A 41 -4.05 -2.86 -6.41
CA MET A 41 -3.69 -2.02 -7.56
C MET A 41 -4.37 -2.47 -8.86
N GLU A 42 -4.55 -3.78 -9.05
CA GLU A 42 -5.32 -4.31 -10.17
C GLU A 42 -6.78 -3.84 -10.14
N GLN A 43 -7.44 -3.89 -8.98
CA GLN A 43 -8.81 -3.40 -8.83
C GLN A 43 -8.90 -1.88 -8.98
N ILE A 44 -7.93 -1.13 -8.48
CA ILE A 44 -7.83 0.32 -8.65
C ILE A 44 -7.75 0.68 -10.14
N ALA A 45 -6.88 0.00 -10.88
CA ALA A 45 -6.73 0.19 -12.34
C ALA A 45 -8.03 -0.16 -13.09
N ALA A 46 -8.70 -1.27 -12.71
CA ALA A 46 -9.98 -1.68 -13.29
C ALA A 46 -11.14 -0.72 -12.99
N LEU A 47 -11.04 0.06 -11.92
CA LEU A 47 -11.98 1.14 -11.58
C LEU A 47 -11.69 2.46 -12.32
N GLY A 48 -10.60 2.52 -13.12
CA GLY A 48 -10.20 3.72 -13.84
C GLY A 48 -9.58 4.81 -12.97
N ILE A 49 -9.21 4.51 -11.72
CA ILE A 49 -8.53 5.43 -10.81
C ILE A 49 -7.07 5.56 -11.26
N ARG A 50 -6.54 6.81 -11.33
CA ARG A 50 -5.22 7.12 -11.91
C ARG A 50 -4.48 8.16 -11.07
N ASP A 51 -3.24 8.43 -11.46
CA ASP A 51 -2.38 9.50 -10.93
C ASP A 51 -2.12 9.37 -9.42
N LEU A 52 -2.08 8.15 -8.91
CA LEU A 52 -1.91 7.91 -7.48
C LEU A 52 -0.46 8.12 -7.04
N THR A 53 -0.30 8.63 -5.82
CA THR A 53 0.93 8.46 -5.06
C THR A 53 0.82 7.16 -4.27
N VAL A 54 1.75 6.23 -4.49
CA VAL A 54 1.85 4.97 -3.74
C VAL A 54 2.92 5.10 -2.66
N ASN A 55 2.51 5.04 -1.39
CA ASN A 55 3.40 5.04 -0.23
C ASN A 55 3.51 3.62 0.32
N ALA A 56 4.48 2.86 -0.15
CA ALA A 56 4.72 1.48 0.26
C ALA A 56 5.91 1.37 1.20
N SER A 57 5.78 0.59 2.29
CA SER A 57 6.89 0.39 3.24
C SER A 57 8.09 -0.31 2.61
N ALA A 58 7.87 -1.18 1.64
CA ALA A 58 8.90 -1.83 0.85
C ALA A 58 8.33 -2.36 -0.47
N LEU A 59 9.16 -2.42 -1.50
CA LEU A 59 8.82 -3.01 -2.79
C LEU A 59 9.79 -4.15 -3.10
N PHE A 60 9.27 -5.37 -3.13
CA PHE A 60 9.99 -6.59 -3.46
C PHE A 60 9.74 -6.99 -4.92
N ASP A 61 10.46 -7.99 -5.44
CA ASP A 61 10.30 -8.44 -6.81
C ASP A 61 8.88 -8.96 -7.11
N THR A 62 8.18 -9.50 -6.11
CA THR A 62 6.76 -9.86 -6.21
C THR A 62 5.86 -8.66 -6.56
N HIS A 63 6.29 -7.44 -6.26
CA HIS A 63 5.54 -6.20 -6.55
C HIS A 63 5.91 -5.58 -7.92
N ALA A 64 6.70 -6.27 -8.74
CA ALA A 64 7.05 -5.78 -10.09
C ALA A 64 5.85 -5.40 -10.96
N PRO A 65 4.66 -6.02 -10.87
CA PRO A 65 3.46 -5.58 -11.58
C PRO A 65 3.06 -4.13 -11.33
N LEU A 66 3.47 -3.53 -10.20
CA LEU A 66 3.26 -2.10 -9.93
C LEU A 66 3.87 -1.20 -11.02
N MET A 67 4.94 -1.64 -11.67
CA MET A 67 5.60 -0.88 -12.72
C MET A 67 4.76 -0.80 -14.00
N GLU A 68 3.93 -1.78 -14.29
CA GLU A 68 2.96 -1.69 -15.39
C GLU A 68 1.85 -0.67 -15.06
N HIS A 69 1.45 -0.59 -13.80
CA HIS A 69 0.53 0.47 -13.37
C HIS A 69 1.14 1.86 -13.48
N ALA A 70 2.46 2.00 -13.27
CA ALA A 70 3.18 3.26 -13.52
C ALA A 70 3.17 3.62 -15.00
N LYS A 71 3.52 2.70 -15.91
CA LYS A 71 3.45 2.91 -17.37
C LYS A 71 2.07 3.34 -17.85
N ASN A 72 1.03 2.83 -17.22
CA ASN A 72 -0.37 3.11 -17.56
C ASN A 72 -0.94 4.30 -16.80
N HIS A 73 -0.09 5.14 -16.18
CA HIS A 73 -0.48 6.35 -15.43
C HIS A 73 -1.47 6.09 -14.29
N VAL A 74 -1.53 4.86 -13.77
CA VAL A 74 -2.26 4.56 -12.53
C VAL A 74 -1.45 5.05 -11.32
N VAL A 75 -0.12 4.91 -11.40
CA VAL A 75 0.83 5.39 -10.39
C VAL A 75 1.69 6.48 -10.99
N ARG A 76 1.61 7.67 -10.42
CA ARG A 76 2.42 8.83 -10.79
C ARG A 76 3.72 8.92 -9.97
N LYS A 77 3.63 8.60 -8.68
CA LYS A 77 4.71 8.80 -7.71
C LYS A 77 4.84 7.63 -6.74
N LEU A 78 6.07 7.33 -6.35
CA LEU A 78 6.38 6.33 -5.33
C LEU A 78 7.11 6.95 -4.13
N LEU A 79 6.64 6.60 -2.92
CA LEU A 79 7.35 6.78 -1.66
C LEU A 79 7.61 5.40 -1.06
N THR A 80 8.85 5.13 -0.67
CA THR A 80 9.20 3.81 -0.11
C THR A 80 10.41 3.90 0.83
N ASN A 81 10.64 2.82 1.60
CA ASN A 81 11.84 2.67 2.41
C ASN A 81 12.85 1.70 1.78
N TYR A 82 12.36 0.79 0.95
CA TYR A 82 13.16 -0.24 0.32
C TYR A 82 12.60 -0.61 -1.05
N MET A 83 13.51 -0.92 -1.95
CA MET A 83 13.19 -1.40 -3.29
C MET A 83 14.16 -2.50 -3.67
N SER A 84 13.65 -3.64 -4.15
CA SER A 84 14.48 -4.70 -4.69
C SER A 84 15.17 -4.28 -5.98
N ALA A 85 16.25 -4.97 -6.34
CA ALA A 85 17.01 -4.65 -7.54
C ALA A 85 16.17 -4.76 -8.83
N GLY A 86 15.22 -5.70 -8.90
CA GLY A 86 14.33 -5.87 -10.04
C GLY A 86 13.41 -4.67 -10.27
N VAL A 87 12.77 -4.20 -9.20
CA VAL A 87 11.93 -2.99 -9.23
C VAL A 87 12.79 -1.75 -9.47
N GLY A 88 13.93 -1.64 -8.77
CA GLY A 88 14.84 -0.50 -8.89
C GLY A 88 15.38 -0.29 -10.31
N ARG A 89 15.69 -1.35 -11.05
CA ARG A 89 16.11 -1.25 -12.46
C ARG A 89 15.01 -0.63 -13.34
N GLN A 90 13.77 -0.99 -13.15
CA GLN A 90 12.65 -0.43 -13.91
C GLN A 90 12.44 1.06 -13.58
N VAL A 91 12.51 1.42 -12.30
CA VAL A 91 12.44 2.82 -11.86
C VAL A 91 13.59 3.64 -12.46
N SER A 92 14.82 3.13 -12.42
CA SER A 92 15.99 3.79 -13.01
C SER A 92 15.92 3.94 -14.54
N ALA A 93 15.10 3.15 -15.21
CA ALA A 93 14.80 3.31 -16.62
C ALA A 93 13.79 4.44 -16.93
N GLY A 94 13.35 5.20 -15.92
CA GLY A 94 12.49 6.37 -16.11
C GLY A 94 11.01 6.04 -16.30
N ILE A 95 10.52 4.98 -15.66
CA ILE A 95 9.14 4.52 -15.81
C ILE A 95 8.13 5.42 -15.05
N LEU A 96 8.58 6.19 -14.07
CA LEU A 96 7.76 7.07 -13.26
C LEU A 96 7.84 8.51 -13.77
N GLU A 97 6.76 9.26 -13.65
CA GLU A 97 6.71 10.67 -13.98
C GLU A 97 7.45 11.55 -12.97
N GLU A 98 7.44 11.15 -11.70
CA GLU A 98 8.13 11.85 -10.62
C GLU A 98 9.24 10.97 -10.01
N PRO A 99 10.32 11.59 -9.50
CA PRO A 99 11.36 10.85 -8.77
C PRO A 99 10.80 10.11 -7.57
N VAL A 100 11.31 8.89 -7.32
CA VAL A 100 11.00 8.16 -6.10
C VAL A 100 11.54 8.88 -4.89
N GLU A 101 10.72 9.02 -3.86
CA GLU A 101 11.17 9.51 -2.57
C GLU A 101 11.44 8.35 -1.61
N PHE A 102 12.67 8.28 -1.13
CA PHE A 102 13.05 7.33 -0.09
C PHE A 102 12.97 7.97 1.30
N ARG A 103 12.45 7.21 2.24
CA ARG A 103 12.44 7.55 3.66
C ARG A 103 13.23 6.50 4.44
N THR A 104 13.82 6.90 5.54
CA THR A 104 14.37 5.93 6.48
C THR A 104 13.24 5.12 7.09
N HIS A 105 13.57 3.95 7.65
CA HIS A 105 12.57 3.06 8.25
C HIS A 105 11.75 3.75 9.34
N GLY A 106 12.38 4.55 10.21
CA GLY A 106 11.68 5.37 11.20
C GLY A 106 11.10 6.68 10.64
N GLY A 107 11.63 7.18 9.53
CA GLY A 107 11.17 8.42 8.89
C GLY A 107 9.76 8.29 8.32
N ARG A 108 9.44 7.17 7.67
CA ARG A 108 8.11 6.96 7.09
C ARG A 108 6.97 7.08 8.10
N PRO A 109 6.94 6.32 9.22
CA PRO A 109 5.87 6.45 10.20
C PRO A 109 5.82 7.82 10.85
N ARG A 110 6.98 8.45 11.09
CA ARG A 110 7.04 9.84 11.58
C ARG A 110 6.37 10.80 10.60
N ASP A 111 6.72 10.73 9.33
CA ASP A 111 6.25 11.66 8.31
C ASP A 111 4.73 11.47 8.04
N ILE A 112 4.22 10.25 8.16
CA ILE A 112 2.78 9.98 8.14
C ILE A 112 2.10 10.61 9.36
N ALA A 113 2.62 10.38 10.56
CA ALA A 113 2.05 10.90 11.80
C ALA A 113 2.05 12.43 11.87
N LEU A 114 3.07 13.08 11.28
CA LEU A 114 3.18 14.53 11.20
C LEU A 114 2.43 15.16 10.01
N GLY A 115 1.80 14.35 9.16
CA GLY A 115 1.13 14.83 7.95
C GLY A 115 2.08 15.35 6.85
N ILE A 116 3.39 15.08 6.95
CA ILE A 116 4.38 15.43 5.92
C ILE A 116 4.15 14.59 4.65
N THR A 117 3.82 13.33 4.84
CA THR A 117 3.38 12.41 3.77
C THR A 117 1.95 11.95 4.09
N PRO A 118 0.93 12.77 3.79
CA PRO A 118 -0.45 12.41 4.11
C PRO A 118 -0.88 11.17 3.34
N VAL A 119 -1.66 10.32 3.99
CA VAL A 119 -2.26 9.12 3.42
C VAL A 119 -3.77 9.30 3.36
N ASP A 120 -4.36 9.14 2.19
CA ASP A 120 -5.81 9.24 2.04
C ASP A 120 -6.47 7.89 2.35
N VAL A 121 -5.94 6.79 1.79
CA VAL A 121 -6.43 5.44 2.04
C VAL A 121 -5.27 4.50 2.31
N ALA A 122 -5.38 3.67 3.35
CA ALA A 122 -4.38 2.66 3.70
C ALA A 122 -4.91 1.24 3.53
N PHE A 123 -4.11 0.38 2.89
CA PHE A 123 -4.35 -1.06 2.81
C PHE A 123 -3.28 -1.79 3.63
N VAL A 124 -3.73 -2.49 4.65
CA VAL A 124 -2.86 -3.23 5.58
C VAL A 124 -3.09 -4.72 5.39
N ALA A 125 -2.04 -5.44 4.99
CA ALA A 125 -2.07 -6.89 4.98
C ALA A 125 -1.93 -7.43 6.40
N ALA A 126 -2.88 -8.25 6.84
CA ALA A 126 -2.82 -8.92 8.13
C ALA A 126 -3.30 -10.36 8.01
N PRO A 127 -2.64 -11.32 8.69
CA PRO A 127 -3.02 -12.74 8.61
C PRO A 127 -4.35 -13.07 9.29
N CYS A 128 -4.85 -12.16 10.12
CA CYS A 128 -6.13 -12.32 10.80
C CYS A 128 -6.76 -10.97 11.12
N ALA A 129 -8.05 -10.84 10.86
CA ALA A 129 -8.88 -9.71 11.25
C ALA A 129 -10.22 -10.19 11.78
N ASP A 130 -10.86 -9.38 12.62
CA ASP A 130 -12.22 -9.61 13.10
C ASP A 130 -13.26 -8.79 12.29
N PRO A 131 -14.57 -9.05 12.47
CA PRO A 131 -15.61 -8.30 11.77
C PRO A 131 -15.67 -6.80 12.10
N MET A 132 -14.94 -6.36 13.13
CA MET A 132 -14.85 -4.95 13.53
C MET A 132 -13.65 -4.25 12.87
N GLY A 133 -12.80 -4.99 12.15
CA GLY A 133 -11.59 -4.49 11.51
C GLY A 133 -10.36 -4.45 12.42
N ASN A 134 -10.39 -5.08 13.61
CA ASN A 134 -9.20 -5.26 14.41
C ASN A 134 -8.30 -6.33 13.79
N CYS A 135 -7.03 -6.03 13.62
CA CYS A 135 -6.06 -6.90 12.97
C CYS A 135 -5.04 -7.44 13.97
N THR A 136 -4.55 -8.65 13.73
CA THR A 136 -3.45 -9.22 14.49
C THR A 136 -2.55 -10.11 13.64
N GLY A 137 -1.24 -10.01 13.86
CA GLY A 137 -0.26 -10.92 13.25
C GLY A 137 0.00 -12.20 14.05
N LYS A 138 -0.61 -12.36 15.23
CA LYS A 138 -0.35 -13.52 16.11
C LYS A 138 -1.10 -14.79 15.71
N ARG A 139 -2.11 -14.69 14.87
CA ARG A 139 -3.00 -15.80 14.50
C ARG A 139 -3.13 -15.89 12.98
N GLY A 140 -3.68 -16.99 12.50
CA GLY A 140 -3.90 -17.27 11.09
C GLY A 140 -2.77 -18.09 10.46
N LYS A 141 -2.98 -18.58 9.24
CA LYS A 141 -2.00 -19.44 8.53
C LYS A 141 -0.66 -18.75 8.26
N SER A 142 -0.67 -17.43 8.10
CA SER A 142 0.51 -16.62 7.83
C SER A 142 0.88 -15.74 9.05
N ALA A 143 0.76 -16.29 10.26
CA ALA A 143 1.12 -15.56 11.46
C ALA A 143 2.55 -15.02 11.38
N CYS A 144 2.74 -13.72 11.61
CA CYS A 144 4.01 -13.00 11.42
C CYS A 144 4.46 -12.23 12.67
N GLY A 145 3.69 -12.28 13.76
CA GLY A 145 3.98 -11.56 15.00
C GLY A 145 3.46 -10.13 15.00
N SER A 146 4.30 -9.17 15.37
CA SER A 146 3.92 -7.75 15.41
C SER A 146 3.63 -7.21 14.01
N LEU A 147 2.56 -6.41 13.88
CA LEU A 147 2.21 -5.72 12.64
C LEU A 147 3.02 -4.42 12.41
N GLY A 148 3.86 -4.03 13.35
CA GLY A 148 4.85 -2.96 13.20
C GLY A 148 4.28 -1.66 12.60
N TYR A 149 4.75 -1.28 11.43
CA TYR A 149 4.38 -0.03 10.76
C TYR A 149 2.98 0.02 10.17
N ALA A 150 2.18 -1.04 10.27
CA ALA A 150 0.75 -0.97 9.97
C ALA A 150 0.02 0.02 10.89
N PHE A 151 0.57 0.25 12.07
CA PHE A 151 -0.03 1.12 13.07
C PHE A 151 -0.20 2.58 12.60
N PRO A 152 0.85 3.29 12.16
CA PRO A 152 0.67 4.65 11.64
C PRO A 152 -0.20 4.70 10.38
N ASP A 153 -0.12 3.73 9.48
CA ASP A 153 -1.00 3.66 8.32
C ASP A 153 -2.47 3.58 8.74
N ALA A 154 -2.79 2.72 9.71
CA ALA A 154 -4.16 2.56 10.20
C ALA A 154 -4.67 3.74 11.03
N MET A 155 -3.78 4.46 11.74
CA MET A 155 -4.16 5.58 12.60
C MET A 155 -4.32 6.92 11.90
N TYR A 156 -3.52 7.16 10.85
CA TYR A 156 -3.40 8.50 10.25
C TYR A 156 -3.87 8.57 8.80
N ALA A 157 -4.34 7.46 8.22
CA ALA A 157 -5.11 7.52 6.97
C ALA A 157 -6.45 8.21 7.22
N LYS A 158 -6.88 9.07 6.26
CA LYS A 158 -8.14 9.82 6.36
C LYS A 158 -9.34 8.90 6.20
#